data_dc4ba145c91714cf08ae3ed9a2f6ca5e
#
_entry.id   dc4ba145c91714cf08ae3ed9a2f6ca5e
#
_cell.length_a   1.000
_cell.length_b   1.000
_cell.length_c   1.000
_cell.angle_alpha   90.00
_cell.angle_beta   90.00
_cell.angle_gamma   90.00
#
_symmetry.space_group_name_H-M   'P 1'
#
loop_
_entity.id
_entity.type
_entity.pdbx_description
1 polymer ?
#
loop_
_entity_poly.entity_id
_entity_poly.type
_entity_poly.pdbx_seq_one_letter_code
_entity_poly.pdbx_strand_id
1 'polypeptide(L)'
;MEDVSSKKIERVITVGTDIGAYPNSLETSMKELDELCYADGAEVIGQMTQNLEKFNPKYLIGKGKVKEIKEMAENLEADAIVFNDELTGIQLRNLEDTIKKKVVDRTNLILDIFALRASTYEGKLQVELAQLEYQLPRLLGIKGWSRTGGGIGTRGPGEQIIETDRRRLLREIDKIKEKLNKAKKTRDTTRSKRMNSKVPTVSLVGYTNAGKSTILNRIKEDDSKEVFVKDMLFATLDPNSRKARLLSGREFIISDTVGFVSKLPTKLIEAFKSTLEEIKYSDLIVHVIDASSKDLEIAYDTTMNILQEIGIKDKKILTVFNKSDKIDLNSTTIPLKIKSQKIYISAKNDPDMNKLLKSIEENLPEQYIYTKLNFPYDDTDILYKLIERFDLKPIYKENFIEIELSLSKKEYNKLKRYVANV
;
A
#
# COMPACT_ATOMS: atom_id res chain seq x y z
N MET A 1 -35.31 8.94 -12.36
CA MET A 1 -34.44 8.19 -13.28
C MET A 1 -33.48 9.22 -13.83
N GLU A 2 -32.37 9.45 -13.15
CA GLU A 2 -31.32 10.31 -13.69
C GLU A 2 -30.52 9.50 -14.69
N ASP A 3 -30.44 10.05 -15.92
CA ASP A 3 -29.62 9.53 -17.00
C ASP A 3 -28.20 9.34 -16.53
N VAL A 4 -27.76 8.09 -16.48
CA VAL A 4 -26.33 7.74 -16.41
C VAL A 4 -25.74 8.17 -17.75
N SER A 5 -25.41 9.46 -17.87
CA SER A 5 -24.64 9.95 -19.01
C SER A 5 -23.38 9.09 -19.12
N SER A 6 -23.22 8.39 -20.21
CA SER A 6 -22.03 7.63 -20.56
C SER A 6 -20.81 8.54 -20.37
N LYS A 7 -20.05 8.35 -19.32
CA LYS A 7 -18.83 9.14 -19.05
C LYS A 7 -17.91 8.91 -20.26
N LYS A 8 -17.69 9.96 -21.06
CA LYS A 8 -16.80 9.87 -22.22
C LYS A 8 -15.43 9.40 -21.73
N ILE A 9 -14.94 8.30 -22.30
CA ILE A 9 -13.61 7.80 -21.99
C ILE A 9 -12.60 8.85 -22.49
N GLU A 10 -11.75 9.38 -21.58
CA GLU A 10 -10.70 10.32 -21.95
C GLU A 10 -9.62 9.58 -22.76
N ARG A 11 -9.27 10.12 -23.93
CA ARG A 11 -8.24 9.59 -24.83
C ARG A 11 -6.93 10.30 -24.53
N VAL A 12 -5.89 9.54 -24.13
CA VAL A 12 -4.64 10.13 -23.65
C VAL A 12 -3.42 9.66 -24.43
N ILE A 13 -2.40 10.55 -24.52
CA ILE A 13 -1.07 10.20 -24.99
C ILE A 13 -0.13 10.17 -23.79
N THR A 14 0.61 9.07 -23.63
CA THR A 14 1.61 8.93 -22.57
C THR A 14 2.98 9.39 -23.05
N VAL A 15 3.69 10.10 -22.17
CA VAL A 15 5.02 10.66 -22.46
C VAL A 15 6.01 10.26 -21.38
N GLY A 16 7.11 9.63 -21.77
CA GLY A 16 8.18 9.22 -20.85
C GLY A 16 9.54 9.78 -21.23
N THR A 17 10.36 9.99 -20.20
CA THR A 17 11.75 10.43 -20.36
C THR A 17 12.70 9.43 -19.71
N ASP A 18 13.87 9.24 -20.33
CA ASP A 18 14.97 8.50 -19.74
C ASP A 18 16.20 9.42 -19.63
N ILE A 19 16.72 9.54 -18.42
CA ILE A 19 17.96 10.24 -18.11
C ILE A 19 19.03 9.29 -17.57
N GLY A 20 18.83 7.95 -17.69
CA GLY A 20 19.73 6.93 -17.18
C GLY A 20 19.85 6.84 -15.64
N ALA A 21 19.00 7.57 -14.89
CA ALA A 21 19.06 7.65 -13.44
C ALA A 21 18.09 6.69 -12.72
N TYR A 22 17.23 6.01 -13.45
CA TYR A 22 16.20 5.14 -12.87
C TYR A 22 16.60 3.66 -12.98
N PRO A 23 16.32 2.85 -11.92
CA PRO A 23 16.62 1.41 -11.95
C PRO A 23 15.75 0.65 -12.96
N ASN A 24 14.57 1.17 -13.28
CA ASN A 24 13.64 0.56 -14.22
C ASN A 24 13.94 0.97 -15.65
N SER A 25 13.78 0.06 -16.62
CA SER A 25 13.80 0.43 -18.02
C SER A 25 12.66 1.41 -18.33
N LEU A 26 12.87 2.32 -19.27
CA LEU A 26 11.83 3.23 -19.73
C LEU A 26 10.60 2.46 -20.21
N GLU A 27 10.80 1.34 -20.90
CA GLU A 27 9.71 0.49 -21.41
C GLU A 27 8.82 -0.03 -20.28
N THR A 28 9.40 -0.58 -19.21
CA THR A 28 8.65 -1.04 -18.04
C THR A 28 7.88 0.09 -17.37
N SER A 29 8.54 1.25 -17.20
CA SER A 29 7.92 2.42 -16.56
C SER A 29 6.76 2.97 -17.40
N MET A 30 6.84 2.91 -18.74
CA MET A 30 5.76 3.33 -19.62
C MET A 30 4.59 2.35 -19.63
N LYS A 31 4.83 1.05 -19.60
CA LYS A 31 3.78 0.04 -19.44
C LYS A 31 3.00 0.26 -18.14
N GLU A 32 3.71 0.53 -17.05
CA GLU A 32 3.07 0.84 -15.76
C GLU A 32 2.25 2.15 -15.83
N LEU A 33 2.73 3.17 -16.55
CA LEU A 33 1.97 4.40 -16.77
C LEU A 33 0.68 4.15 -17.56
N ASP A 34 0.74 3.33 -18.58
CA ASP A 34 -0.44 2.95 -19.37
C ASP A 34 -1.47 2.20 -18.49
N GLU A 35 -1.02 1.27 -17.64
CA GLU A 35 -1.88 0.58 -16.68
C GLU A 35 -2.49 1.56 -15.65
N LEU A 36 -1.76 2.60 -15.24
CA LEU A 36 -2.29 3.68 -14.39
C LEU A 36 -3.39 4.47 -15.12
N CYS A 37 -3.18 4.82 -16.38
CA CYS A 37 -4.22 5.49 -17.19
C CYS A 37 -5.49 4.65 -17.30
N TYR A 38 -5.37 3.34 -17.56
CA TYR A 38 -6.53 2.43 -17.55
C TYR A 38 -7.20 2.33 -16.18
N ALA A 39 -6.43 2.39 -15.09
CA ALA A 39 -6.98 2.36 -13.74
C ALA A 39 -7.77 3.62 -13.40
N ASP A 40 -7.46 4.74 -14.00
CA ASP A 40 -8.20 6.01 -13.92
C ASP A 40 -9.42 6.04 -14.87
N GLY A 41 -9.50 5.10 -15.80
CA GLY A 41 -10.57 4.99 -16.79
C GLY A 41 -10.30 5.71 -18.11
N ALA A 42 -9.03 6.04 -18.39
CA ALA A 42 -8.60 6.64 -19.65
C ALA A 42 -8.14 5.56 -20.66
N GLU A 43 -8.22 5.89 -21.95
CA GLU A 43 -7.73 5.09 -23.07
C GLU A 43 -6.41 5.65 -23.59
N VAL A 44 -5.32 4.86 -23.57
CA VAL A 44 -4.05 5.26 -24.14
C VAL A 44 -4.07 5.04 -25.65
N ILE A 45 -4.02 6.13 -26.43
CA ILE A 45 -4.11 6.13 -27.89
C ILE A 45 -2.76 6.38 -28.57
N GLY A 46 -1.73 6.72 -27.80
CA GLY A 46 -0.39 6.95 -28.32
C GLY A 46 0.62 7.05 -27.19
N GLN A 47 1.88 6.81 -27.53
CA GLN A 47 2.99 6.87 -26.62
C GLN A 47 4.17 7.60 -27.26
N MET A 48 4.85 8.44 -26.48
CA MET A 48 6.09 9.09 -26.88
C MET A 48 7.16 9.00 -25.82
N THR A 49 8.39 8.79 -26.24
CA THR A 49 9.55 8.74 -25.36
C THR A 49 10.67 9.65 -25.83
N GLN A 50 11.52 10.08 -24.89
CA GLN A 50 12.72 10.84 -25.19
C GLN A 50 13.85 10.50 -24.23
N ASN A 51 15.01 10.14 -24.76
CA ASN A 51 16.24 10.03 -24.00
C ASN A 51 16.88 11.42 -23.87
N LEU A 52 17.29 11.77 -22.65
CA LEU A 52 17.82 13.08 -22.29
C LEU A 52 19.06 12.89 -21.40
N GLU A 53 20.02 13.79 -21.51
CA GLU A 53 21.12 13.88 -20.52
C GLU A 53 20.63 14.54 -19.21
N LYS A 54 19.70 15.49 -19.31
CA LYS A 54 19.08 16.19 -18.19
C LYS A 54 17.72 16.74 -18.58
N PHE A 55 16.85 16.89 -17.58
CA PHE A 55 15.54 17.50 -17.77
C PHE A 55 15.62 18.96 -18.21
N ASN A 56 14.75 19.34 -19.15
CA ASN A 56 14.60 20.72 -19.55
C ASN A 56 13.83 21.52 -18.47
N PRO A 57 14.38 22.64 -17.95
CA PRO A 57 13.71 23.42 -16.91
C PRO A 57 12.35 23.98 -17.34
N LYS A 58 12.15 24.23 -18.65
CA LYS A 58 10.94 24.88 -19.17
C LYS A 58 9.82 23.87 -19.49
N TYR A 59 10.16 22.69 -20.01
CA TYR A 59 9.19 21.73 -20.56
C TYR A 59 9.39 20.28 -20.08
N LEU A 60 10.36 19.99 -19.22
CA LEU A 60 10.88 18.66 -18.91
C LEU A 60 11.62 18.03 -20.11
N ILE A 61 11.02 18.06 -21.29
CA ILE A 61 11.47 17.51 -22.58
C ILE A 61 12.01 18.60 -23.51
N GLY A 62 12.61 18.19 -24.61
CA GLY A 62 13.09 19.11 -25.66
C GLY A 62 11.95 19.85 -26.35
N LYS A 63 12.20 21.11 -26.76
CA LYS A 63 11.20 21.96 -27.46
C LYS A 63 10.69 21.32 -28.77
N GLY A 64 11.53 20.60 -29.50
CA GLY A 64 11.14 19.84 -30.71
C GLY A 64 10.11 18.76 -30.34
N LYS A 65 10.37 17.97 -29.28
CA LYS A 65 9.50 16.92 -28.81
C LYS A 65 8.12 17.46 -28.36
N VAL A 66 8.07 18.67 -27.76
CA VAL A 66 6.80 19.33 -27.42
C VAL A 66 5.94 19.58 -28.66
N LYS A 67 6.56 19.97 -29.79
CA LYS A 67 5.84 20.16 -31.06
C LYS A 67 5.32 18.86 -31.63
N GLU A 68 6.15 17.80 -31.62
CA GLU A 68 5.74 16.47 -32.05
C GLU A 68 4.54 15.95 -31.25
N ILE A 69 4.55 16.14 -29.91
CA ILE A 69 3.42 15.78 -29.04
C ILE A 69 2.18 16.58 -29.42
N LYS A 70 2.31 17.87 -29.66
CA LYS A 70 1.18 18.71 -30.08
C LYS A 70 0.56 18.20 -31.37
N GLU A 71 1.37 17.96 -32.41
CA GLU A 71 0.92 17.45 -33.71
C GLU A 71 0.26 16.07 -33.56
N MET A 72 0.85 15.18 -32.77
CA MET A 72 0.25 13.87 -32.46
C MET A 72 -1.08 14.00 -31.73
N ALA A 73 -1.18 14.92 -30.75
CA ALA A 73 -2.40 15.15 -29.99
C ALA A 73 -3.54 15.72 -30.84
N GLU A 74 -3.22 16.55 -31.83
CA GLU A 74 -4.19 17.06 -32.79
C GLU A 74 -4.63 15.95 -33.74
N ASN A 75 -3.69 15.18 -34.31
CA ASN A 75 -3.99 14.12 -35.29
C ASN A 75 -4.82 12.96 -34.69
N LEU A 76 -4.51 12.59 -33.45
CA LEU A 76 -5.22 11.50 -32.74
C LEU A 76 -6.43 11.97 -31.94
N GLU A 77 -6.72 13.28 -31.96
CA GLU A 77 -7.79 13.89 -31.16
C GLU A 77 -7.69 13.55 -29.67
N ALA A 78 -6.47 13.59 -29.11
CA ALA A 78 -6.28 13.33 -27.70
C ALA A 78 -6.95 14.38 -26.81
N ASP A 79 -7.53 13.95 -25.70
CA ASP A 79 -8.14 14.84 -24.70
C ASP A 79 -7.08 15.38 -23.72
N ALA A 80 -6.09 14.55 -23.36
CA ALA A 80 -5.01 14.93 -22.43
C ALA A 80 -3.66 14.26 -22.75
N ILE A 81 -2.60 14.81 -22.14
CA ILE A 81 -1.23 14.27 -22.22
C ILE A 81 -0.78 13.89 -20.82
N VAL A 82 -0.29 12.66 -20.65
CA VAL A 82 0.13 12.12 -19.34
C VAL A 82 1.63 11.91 -19.32
N PHE A 83 2.32 12.62 -18.43
CA PHE A 83 3.77 12.50 -18.25
C PHE A 83 4.11 11.47 -17.17
N ASN A 84 5.11 10.63 -17.45
CA ASN A 84 5.60 9.60 -16.54
C ASN A 84 6.47 10.16 -15.40
N ASP A 85 6.89 11.39 -15.48
CA ASP A 85 7.71 12.07 -14.50
C ASP A 85 6.95 13.24 -13.88
N GLU A 86 7.29 13.61 -12.63
CA GLU A 86 6.64 14.72 -11.95
C GLU A 86 7.00 16.07 -12.62
N LEU A 87 5.98 16.90 -12.84
CA LEU A 87 6.12 18.22 -13.45
C LEU A 87 6.11 19.32 -12.40
N THR A 88 6.98 20.30 -12.55
CA THR A 88 6.86 21.57 -11.81
C THR A 88 5.67 22.37 -12.34
N GLY A 89 5.10 23.28 -11.52
CA GLY A 89 3.99 24.14 -11.96
C GLY A 89 4.32 24.99 -13.19
N ILE A 90 5.60 25.37 -13.37
CA ILE A 90 6.08 26.12 -14.55
C ILE A 90 6.11 25.22 -15.79
N GLN A 91 6.59 23.99 -15.66
CA GLN A 91 6.62 23.02 -16.76
C GLN A 91 5.20 22.66 -17.21
N LEU A 92 4.32 22.35 -16.25
CA LEU A 92 2.92 22.03 -16.50
C LEU A 92 2.25 23.14 -17.33
N ARG A 93 2.32 24.38 -16.85
CA ARG A 93 1.78 25.55 -17.54
C ARG A 93 2.36 25.73 -18.96
N ASN A 94 3.69 25.66 -19.09
CA ASN A 94 4.33 25.85 -20.39
C ASN A 94 3.92 24.78 -21.40
N LEU A 95 3.75 23.54 -20.94
CA LEU A 95 3.29 22.43 -21.77
C LEU A 95 1.83 22.65 -22.19
N GLU A 96 0.91 22.97 -21.27
CA GLU A 96 -0.49 23.25 -21.59
C GLU A 96 -0.64 24.44 -22.54
N ASP A 97 0.13 25.53 -22.30
CA ASP A 97 0.11 26.71 -23.16
C ASP A 97 0.60 26.41 -24.58
N THR A 98 1.53 25.45 -24.72
CA THR A 98 2.12 25.11 -26.03
C THR A 98 1.30 24.05 -26.76
N ILE A 99 0.89 23.00 -26.06
CA ILE A 99 0.19 21.84 -26.62
C ILE A 99 -1.32 22.16 -26.81
N LYS A 100 -1.88 23.02 -25.96
CA LYS A 100 -3.31 23.38 -25.91
C LYS A 100 -4.22 22.21 -25.53
N LYS A 101 -3.72 21.27 -24.75
CA LYS A 101 -4.44 20.15 -24.18
C LYS A 101 -4.15 20.12 -22.67
N LYS A 102 -5.02 19.43 -21.90
CA LYS A 102 -4.81 19.13 -20.48
C LYS A 102 -3.50 18.33 -20.34
N VAL A 103 -2.67 18.70 -19.40
CA VAL A 103 -1.44 17.97 -19.06
C VAL A 103 -1.52 17.44 -17.63
N VAL A 104 -1.26 16.16 -17.49
CA VAL A 104 -1.28 15.46 -16.19
C VAL A 104 0.09 14.82 -15.97
N ASP A 105 0.61 14.83 -14.78
CA ASP A 105 1.80 14.05 -14.45
C ASP A 105 1.44 12.78 -13.66
N ARG A 106 2.40 11.86 -13.54
CA ARG A 106 2.22 10.58 -12.84
C ARG A 106 1.69 10.76 -11.42
N THR A 107 2.15 11.78 -10.70
CA THR A 107 1.71 12.05 -9.31
C THR A 107 0.23 12.42 -9.25
N ASN A 108 -0.20 13.32 -10.15
CA ASN A 108 -1.62 13.70 -10.23
C ASN A 108 -2.50 12.52 -10.65
N LEU A 109 -2.07 11.72 -11.63
CA LEU A 109 -2.79 10.53 -12.08
C LEU A 109 -3.00 9.54 -10.91
N ILE A 110 -1.95 9.27 -10.12
CA ILE A 110 -2.06 8.40 -8.94
C ILE A 110 -3.03 8.99 -7.90
N LEU A 111 -3.00 10.30 -7.68
CA LEU A 111 -3.93 10.98 -6.78
C LEU A 111 -5.38 10.89 -7.25
N ASP A 112 -5.63 10.98 -8.56
CA ASP A 112 -6.97 10.86 -9.15
C ASP A 112 -7.48 9.41 -8.99
N ILE A 113 -6.64 8.40 -9.24
CA ILE A 113 -6.97 6.99 -8.97
C ILE A 113 -7.30 6.79 -7.48
N PHE A 114 -6.53 7.38 -6.58
CA PHE A 114 -6.78 7.28 -5.14
C PHE A 114 -8.09 7.96 -4.74
N ALA A 115 -8.44 9.10 -5.34
CA ALA A 115 -9.71 9.76 -5.11
C ALA A 115 -10.91 8.89 -5.53
N LEU A 116 -10.77 8.15 -6.63
CA LEU A 116 -11.78 7.20 -7.09
C LEU A 116 -11.92 5.97 -6.17
N ARG A 117 -10.85 5.56 -5.49
CA ARG A 117 -10.80 4.33 -4.68
C ARG A 117 -11.03 4.56 -3.18
N ALA A 118 -10.83 5.77 -2.67
CA ALA A 118 -11.04 6.09 -1.27
C ALA A 118 -12.51 5.89 -0.87
N SER A 119 -12.76 4.87 -0.06
CA SER A 119 -14.10 4.51 0.42
C SER A 119 -14.33 4.99 1.86
N THR A 120 -13.28 4.99 2.67
CA THR A 120 -13.36 5.39 4.08
C THR A 120 -13.27 6.92 4.25
N TYR A 121 -13.83 7.43 5.34
CA TYR A 121 -13.72 8.85 5.69
C TYR A 121 -12.25 9.29 5.87
N GLU A 122 -11.43 8.46 6.51
CA GLU A 122 -10.01 8.74 6.72
C GLU A 122 -9.25 8.72 5.39
N GLY A 123 -9.48 7.71 4.53
CA GLY A 123 -8.87 7.62 3.21
C GLY A 123 -9.20 8.83 2.32
N LYS A 124 -10.44 9.29 2.31
CA LYS A 124 -10.85 10.51 1.59
C LYS A 124 -10.11 11.74 2.07
N LEU A 125 -9.99 11.93 3.39
CA LEU A 125 -9.23 13.05 3.96
C LEU A 125 -7.73 12.97 3.62
N GLN A 126 -7.15 11.78 3.58
CA GLN A 126 -5.74 11.59 3.20
C GLN A 126 -5.50 11.96 1.74
N VAL A 127 -6.37 11.52 0.85
CA VAL A 127 -6.31 11.88 -0.58
C VAL A 127 -6.48 13.38 -0.77
N GLU A 128 -7.48 13.99 -0.13
CA GLU A 128 -7.71 15.43 -0.18
C GLU A 128 -6.49 16.22 0.32
N LEU A 129 -5.88 15.79 1.43
CA LEU A 129 -4.64 16.38 1.94
C LEU A 129 -3.51 16.30 0.91
N ALA A 130 -3.29 15.12 0.33
CA ALA A 130 -2.24 14.91 -0.65
C ALA A 130 -2.45 15.75 -1.91
N GLN A 131 -3.70 15.88 -2.39
CA GLN A 131 -4.05 16.73 -3.53
C GLN A 131 -3.76 18.21 -3.25
N LEU A 132 -4.13 18.71 -2.07
CA LEU A 132 -3.85 20.11 -1.68
C LEU A 132 -2.35 20.37 -1.52
N GLU A 133 -1.60 19.44 -0.90
CA GLU A 133 -0.14 19.55 -0.75
C GLU A 133 0.59 19.43 -2.10
N TYR A 134 0.03 18.68 -3.06
CA TYR A 134 0.52 18.63 -4.43
C TYR A 134 0.25 19.92 -5.19
N GLN A 135 -0.93 20.53 -5.04
CA GLN A 135 -1.34 21.75 -5.71
C GLN A 135 -0.59 22.99 -5.20
N LEU A 136 -0.31 23.05 -3.87
CA LEU A 136 0.27 24.23 -3.21
C LEU A 136 1.55 24.78 -3.89
N PRO A 137 2.59 23.99 -4.21
CA PRO A 137 3.78 24.49 -4.91
C PRO A 137 3.50 24.85 -6.39
N ARG A 138 2.42 24.34 -6.97
CA ARG A 138 2.04 24.56 -8.37
C ARG A 138 1.23 25.83 -8.61
N LEU A 139 0.73 26.48 -7.57
CA LEU A 139 0.03 27.75 -7.67
C LEU A 139 0.83 28.84 -8.41
N LEU A 140 2.14 28.84 -8.28
CA LEU A 140 3.04 29.78 -8.97
C LEU A 140 3.07 29.59 -10.50
N GLY A 141 2.60 28.44 -11.00
CA GLY A 141 2.46 28.14 -12.43
C GLY A 141 1.15 28.61 -13.07
N ILE A 142 0.11 28.98 -12.29
CA ILE A 142 -1.23 29.30 -12.77
C ILE A 142 -1.26 30.62 -13.58
N LYS A 143 -2.03 30.65 -14.68
CA LYS A 143 -2.25 31.83 -15.53
C LYS A 143 -2.80 32.98 -14.70
N GLY A 144 -2.16 34.16 -14.80
CA GLY A 144 -2.60 35.37 -14.12
C GLY A 144 -1.49 36.12 -13.40
N TRP A 145 -0.32 35.51 -13.29
CA TRP A 145 0.84 36.16 -12.69
C TRP A 145 1.53 37.07 -13.71
N SER A 146 0.85 38.13 -14.07
CA SER A 146 1.45 39.18 -14.89
C SER A 146 2.10 40.23 -13.96
N ARG A 147 3.40 40.38 -14.08
CA ARG A 147 4.19 41.43 -13.45
C ARG A 147 3.86 42.85 -14.02
N THR A 148 2.81 43.00 -14.80
CA THR A 148 2.43 44.28 -15.38
C THR A 148 1.76 45.15 -14.35
N GLY A 149 2.51 46.11 -13.80
CA GLY A 149 1.95 47.22 -13.06
C GLY A 149 2.42 47.51 -11.64
N GLY A 150 3.48 46.86 -11.16
CA GLY A 150 4.05 47.16 -9.82
C GLY A 150 5.46 47.76 -9.94
N GLY A 151 5.66 48.96 -9.42
CA GLY A 151 6.97 49.52 -9.17
C GLY A 151 7.70 48.76 -8.06
N ILE A 152 9.00 49.03 -7.86
CA ILE A 152 9.81 48.47 -6.78
C ILE A 152 9.09 48.72 -5.44
N GLY A 153 8.54 47.64 -4.79
CA GLY A 153 7.89 47.71 -3.49
C GLY A 153 6.35 47.61 -3.46
N THR A 154 5.66 47.57 -4.64
CA THR A 154 4.21 47.36 -4.69
C THR A 154 3.86 45.97 -5.21
N ARG A 155 3.09 45.17 -4.43
CA ARG A 155 2.53 43.91 -4.87
C ARG A 155 1.46 44.14 -5.92
N GLY A 156 1.60 43.55 -7.10
CA GLY A 156 0.58 43.64 -8.14
C GLY A 156 -0.68 42.84 -7.78
N PRO A 157 -1.85 43.16 -8.41
CA PRO A 157 -3.11 42.44 -8.14
C PRO A 157 -3.01 40.92 -8.28
N GLY A 158 -2.19 40.42 -9.22
CA GLY A 158 -1.96 39.00 -9.40
C GLY A 158 -1.19 38.33 -8.26
N GLU A 159 -0.25 39.04 -7.60
CA GLU A 159 0.47 38.53 -6.44
C GLU A 159 -0.46 38.44 -5.20
N GLN A 160 -1.40 39.37 -5.06
CA GLN A 160 -2.39 39.32 -3.99
C GLN A 160 -3.36 38.15 -4.14
N ILE A 161 -3.78 37.86 -5.34
CA ILE A 161 -4.68 36.72 -5.63
C ILE A 161 -3.98 35.40 -5.28
N ILE A 162 -2.75 35.20 -5.75
CA ILE A 162 -1.96 33.99 -5.47
C ILE A 162 -1.71 33.82 -3.98
N GLU A 163 -1.35 34.89 -3.28
CA GLU A 163 -1.14 34.84 -1.84
C GLU A 163 -2.44 34.54 -1.07
N THR A 164 -3.57 35.05 -1.56
CA THR A 164 -4.89 34.74 -0.99
C THR A 164 -5.25 33.28 -1.20
N ASP A 165 -5.05 32.74 -2.41
CA ASP A 165 -5.29 31.32 -2.72
C ASP A 165 -4.35 30.41 -1.93
N ARG A 166 -3.07 30.78 -1.82
CA ARG A 166 -2.11 30.07 -0.99
C ARG A 166 -2.54 30.00 0.47
N ARG A 167 -2.97 31.13 1.05
CA ARG A 167 -3.46 31.18 2.44
C ARG A 167 -4.75 30.38 2.61
N ARG A 168 -5.60 30.34 1.59
CA ARG A 168 -6.81 29.50 1.61
C ARG A 168 -6.45 28.02 1.65
N LEU A 169 -5.56 27.54 0.73
CA LEU A 169 -5.12 26.16 0.71
C LEU A 169 -4.42 25.74 2.01
N LEU A 170 -3.56 26.59 2.58
CA LEU A 170 -2.91 26.29 3.85
C LEU A 170 -3.93 26.11 4.97
N ARG A 171 -4.96 26.95 5.05
CA ARG A 171 -6.04 26.80 6.04
C ARG A 171 -6.85 25.52 5.83
N GLU A 172 -7.08 25.12 4.60
CA GLU A 172 -7.75 23.85 4.26
C GLU A 172 -6.89 22.67 4.68
N ILE A 173 -5.59 22.68 4.38
CA ILE A 173 -4.60 21.69 4.83
C ILE A 173 -4.64 21.53 6.36
N ASP A 174 -4.59 22.64 7.11
CA ASP A 174 -4.59 22.60 8.57
C ASP A 174 -5.89 21.98 9.11
N LYS A 175 -7.04 22.36 8.56
CA LYS A 175 -8.34 21.77 8.92
C LYS A 175 -8.40 20.26 8.68
N ILE A 176 -7.85 19.80 7.55
CA ILE A 176 -7.82 18.36 7.23
C ILE A 176 -6.89 17.62 8.18
N LYS A 177 -5.71 18.18 8.47
CA LYS A 177 -4.78 17.63 9.46
C LYS A 177 -5.41 17.49 10.85
N GLU A 178 -6.20 18.46 11.29
CA GLU A 178 -6.96 18.34 12.54
C GLU A 178 -7.98 17.19 12.52
N LYS A 179 -8.74 17.05 11.40
CA LYS A 179 -9.71 15.96 11.23
C LYS A 179 -9.02 14.58 11.24
N LEU A 180 -7.89 14.46 10.53
CA LEU A 180 -7.08 13.25 10.51
C LEU A 180 -6.54 12.88 11.90
N ASN A 181 -6.07 13.86 12.67
CA ASN A 181 -5.61 13.64 14.05
C ASN A 181 -6.74 13.12 14.96
N LYS A 182 -7.96 13.61 14.79
CA LYS A 182 -9.14 13.09 15.52
C LYS A 182 -9.47 11.65 15.12
N ALA A 183 -9.46 11.34 13.81
CA ALA A 183 -9.68 10.00 13.29
C ALA A 183 -8.62 9.02 13.81
N LYS A 184 -7.34 9.42 13.83
CA LYS A 184 -6.23 8.63 14.38
C LYS A 184 -6.45 8.25 15.84
N LYS A 185 -6.87 9.18 16.71
CA LYS A 185 -7.15 8.91 18.13
C LYS A 185 -8.23 7.84 18.30
N THR A 186 -9.31 7.93 17.52
CA THR A 186 -10.39 6.93 17.54
C THR A 186 -9.90 5.55 17.11
N ARG A 187 -9.08 5.50 16.06
CA ARG A 187 -8.46 4.27 15.58
C ARG A 187 -7.53 3.64 16.63
N ASP A 188 -6.67 4.44 17.26
CA ASP A 188 -5.74 3.97 18.30
C ASP A 188 -6.49 3.35 19.50
N THR A 189 -7.65 3.92 19.88
CA THR A 189 -8.51 3.35 20.93
C THR A 189 -9.08 1.99 20.52
N THR A 190 -9.59 1.86 19.29
CA THR A 190 -10.12 0.60 18.77
C THR A 190 -9.02 -0.46 18.65
N ARG A 191 -7.82 -0.04 18.27
CA ARG A 191 -6.64 -0.88 18.14
C ARG A 191 -6.13 -1.40 19.48
N SER A 192 -6.06 -0.56 20.52
CA SER A 192 -5.68 -1.01 21.86
C SER A 192 -6.58 -2.15 22.35
N LYS A 193 -7.89 -2.09 22.02
CA LYS A 193 -8.82 -3.20 22.29
C LYS A 193 -8.47 -4.47 21.51
N ARG A 194 -8.04 -4.36 20.24
CA ARG A 194 -7.63 -5.52 19.42
C ARG A 194 -6.33 -6.13 19.92
N MET A 195 -5.32 -5.33 20.31
CA MET A 195 -4.06 -5.84 20.86
C MET A 195 -4.29 -6.67 22.15
N ASN A 196 -5.30 -6.31 22.94
CA ASN A 196 -5.69 -7.07 24.13
C ASN A 196 -6.42 -8.38 23.80
N SER A 197 -6.91 -8.57 22.57
CA SER A 197 -7.68 -9.76 22.18
C SER A 197 -6.84 -11.01 21.89
N LYS A 198 -5.50 -10.92 21.91
CA LYS A 198 -4.56 -12.03 21.62
C LYS A 198 -4.74 -12.70 20.24
N VAL A 199 -5.55 -12.12 19.33
CA VAL A 199 -5.72 -12.62 17.96
C VAL A 199 -4.57 -12.10 17.11
N PRO A 200 -3.73 -12.98 16.50
CA PRO A 200 -2.60 -12.53 15.72
C PRO A 200 -3.04 -11.85 14.43
N THR A 201 -2.20 -10.95 13.95
CA THR A 201 -2.46 -10.11 12.78
C THR A 201 -1.41 -10.33 11.70
N VAL A 202 -1.87 -10.42 10.45
CA VAL A 202 -1.05 -10.63 9.25
C VAL A 202 -1.34 -9.52 8.26
N SER A 203 -0.30 -8.84 7.76
CA SER A 203 -0.45 -7.82 6.71
C SER A 203 0.11 -8.32 5.39
N LEU A 204 -0.72 -8.24 4.33
CA LEU A 204 -0.28 -8.49 2.96
C LEU A 204 0.34 -7.21 2.42
N VAL A 205 1.58 -7.28 1.97
CA VAL A 205 2.29 -6.17 1.33
C VAL A 205 2.86 -6.61 -0.01
N GLY A 206 3.15 -5.68 -0.89
CA GLY A 206 3.77 -5.97 -2.18
C GLY A 206 3.30 -5.05 -3.28
N TYR A 207 3.89 -5.23 -4.44
CA TYR A 207 3.61 -4.42 -5.61
C TYR A 207 2.14 -4.50 -6.03
N THR A 208 1.66 -3.50 -6.77
CA THR A 208 0.32 -3.56 -7.37
C THR A 208 0.22 -4.79 -8.27
N ASN A 209 -0.98 -5.33 -8.39
CA ASN A 209 -1.26 -6.52 -9.22
C ASN A 209 -0.47 -7.81 -8.86
N ALA A 210 0.21 -7.87 -7.70
CA ALA A 210 0.87 -9.10 -7.23
C ALA A 210 -0.11 -10.18 -6.76
N GLY A 211 -1.40 -9.86 -6.63
CA GLY A 211 -2.46 -10.79 -6.24
C GLY A 211 -2.80 -10.78 -4.73
N LYS A 212 -2.48 -9.70 -4.01
CA LYS A 212 -2.80 -9.54 -2.58
C LYS A 212 -4.30 -9.69 -2.29
N SER A 213 -5.13 -8.94 -2.99
CA SER A 213 -6.60 -8.97 -2.81
C SER A 213 -7.20 -10.32 -3.22
N THR A 214 -6.60 -11.02 -4.19
CA THR A 214 -6.98 -12.39 -4.55
C THR A 214 -6.71 -13.34 -3.39
N ILE A 215 -5.52 -13.26 -2.78
CA ILE A 215 -5.16 -14.06 -1.60
C ILE A 215 -6.14 -13.76 -0.46
N LEU A 216 -6.41 -12.49 -0.17
CA LEU A 216 -7.36 -12.10 0.89
C LEU A 216 -8.74 -12.71 0.65
N ASN A 217 -9.28 -12.64 -0.57
CA ASN A 217 -10.59 -13.19 -0.89
C ASN A 217 -10.66 -14.72 -0.77
N ARG A 218 -9.55 -15.41 -0.99
CA ARG A 218 -9.47 -16.87 -0.89
C ARG A 218 -9.31 -17.39 0.53
N ILE A 219 -8.75 -16.57 1.44
CA ILE A 219 -8.49 -16.96 2.84
C ILE A 219 -9.66 -16.59 3.77
N LYS A 220 -10.52 -15.64 3.39
CA LYS A 220 -11.63 -15.17 4.23
C LYS A 220 -12.59 -16.30 4.61
N GLU A 221 -13.13 -16.22 5.80
CA GLU A 221 -14.09 -17.19 6.38
C GLU A 221 -15.54 -16.87 6.06
N ASP A 222 -15.84 -15.63 5.69
CA ASP A 222 -17.20 -15.10 5.65
C ASP A 222 -17.63 -14.74 4.23
N ASP A 223 -18.93 -14.96 3.91
CA ASP A 223 -19.60 -14.47 2.68
C ASP A 223 -19.75 -12.94 2.64
N SER A 224 -19.09 -12.23 3.56
CA SER A 224 -19.00 -10.77 3.52
C SER A 224 -18.41 -10.30 2.19
N LYS A 225 -19.00 -9.24 1.66
CA LYS A 225 -18.70 -8.60 0.37
C LYS A 225 -17.29 -8.85 -0.13
N GLU A 226 -17.17 -9.48 -1.28
CA GLU A 226 -15.88 -9.68 -1.94
C GLU A 226 -15.15 -8.37 -2.08
N VAL A 227 -13.86 -8.36 -1.72
CA VAL A 227 -12.99 -7.25 -2.09
C VAL A 227 -12.91 -7.26 -3.60
N PHE A 228 -13.20 -6.12 -4.19
CA PHE A 228 -13.20 -5.95 -5.62
C PHE A 228 -11.82 -6.32 -6.19
N VAL A 229 -11.74 -7.46 -6.83
CA VAL A 229 -10.54 -7.93 -7.55
C VAL A 229 -10.74 -7.56 -9.01
N LYS A 230 -10.15 -6.45 -9.43
CA LYS A 230 -9.88 -6.20 -10.84
C LYS A 230 -8.38 -6.31 -11.08
N ASP A 231 -8.02 -6.75 -12.26
CA ASP A 231 -6.65 -6.75 -12.78
C ASP A 231 -6.23 -5.31 -13.10
N MET A 232 -6.22 -4.46 -12.07
CA MET A 232 -5.97 -3.01 -12.14
C MET A 232 -5.07 -2.56 -11.01
N LEU A 233 -4.22 -1.57 -11.30
CA LEU A 233 -3.37 -0.95 -10.31
C LEU A 233 -4.21 -0.24 -9.23
N PHE A 234 -3.76 -0.28 -7.98
CA PHE A 234 -4.43 0.33 -6.82
C PHE A 234 -5.90 -0.10 -6.63
N ALA A 235 -6.20 -1.39 -6.83
CA ALA A 235 -7.54 -1.90 -6.57
C ALA A 235 -7.97 -1.70 -5.10
N THR A 236 -7.02 -1.67 -4.16
CA THR A 236 -7.24 -1.45 -2.72
C THR A 236 -6.47 -0.21 -2.28
N LEU A 237 -7.17 0.78 -1.72
CA LEU A 237 -6.57 1.96 -1.08
C LEU A 237 -6.73 1.92 0.45
N ASP A 238 -7.93 1.61 0.91
CA ASP A 238 -8.23 1.49 2.34
C ASP A 238 -7.83 0.09 2.84
N PRO A 239 -7.24 -0.05 4.03
CA PRO A 239 -6.91 -1.35 4.60
C PRO A 239 -8.18 -2.17 4.83
N ASN A 240 -8.29 -3.29 4.15
CA ASN A 240 -9.38 -4.25 4.36
C ASN A 240 -8.89 -5.37 5.29
N SER A 241 -9.31 -5.31 6.56
CA SER A 241 -9.02 -6.37 7.53
C SER A 241 -10.15 -7.38 7.57
N ARG A 242 -9.82 -8.68 7.54
CA ARG A 242 -10.75 -9.79 7.58
C ARG A 242 -10.33 -10.81 8.63
N LYS A 243 -11.31 -11.45 9.24
CA LYS A 243 -11.07 -12.66 10.02
C LYS A 243 -10.81 -13.83 9.10
N ALA A 244 -9.87 -14.66 9.48
CA ALA A 244 -9.49 -15.86 8.76
C ALA A 244 -9.12 -16.97 9.76
N ARG A 245 -9.06 -18.21 9.31
CA ARG A 245 -8.76 -19.37 10.14
C ARG A 245 -7.58 -20.16 9.56
N LEU A 246 -6.64 -20.51 10.41
CA LEU A 246 -5.54 -21.39 10.07
C LEU A 246 -6.02 -22.85 9.97
N LEU A 247 -5.20 -23.72 9.41
CA LEU A 247 -5.54 -25.15 9.28
C LEU A 247 -5.76 -25.82 10.65
N SER A 248 -5.14 -25.32 11.71
CA SER A 248 -5.36 -25.75 13.10
C SER A 248 -6.68 -25.28 13.72
N GLY A 249 -7.47 -24.47 13.00
CA GLY A 249 -8.67 -23.81 13.53
C GLY A 249 -8.40 -22.51 14.30
N ARG A 250 -7.13 -22.08 14.46
CA ARG A 250 -6.78 -20.82 15.12
C ARG A 250 -7.21 -19.63 14.27
N GLU A 251 -7.95 -18.69 14.89
CA GLU A 251 -8.32 -17.44 14.23
C GLU A 251 -7.14 -16.48 14.14
N PHE A 252 -7.10 -15.71 13.06
CA PHE A 252 -6.19 -14.59 12.85
C PHE A 252 -6.88 -13.50 12.04
N ILE A 253 -6.31 -12.30 12.07
CA ILE A 253 -6.76 -11.18 11.23
C ILE A 253 -5.76 -11.01 10.09
N ILE A 254 -6.26 -10.99 8.86
CA ILE A 254 -5.48 -10.70 7.68
C ILE A 254 -5.93 -9.37 7.09
N SER A 255 -4.97 -8.50 6.74
CA SER A 255 -5.23 -7.18 6.17
C SER A 255 -4.56 -7.06 4.79
N ASP A 256 -5.32 -6.61 3.80
CA ASP A 256 -4.76 -6.14 2.53
C ASP A 256 -4.32 -4.68 2.68
N THR A 257 -3.24 -4.32 2.04
CA THR A 257 -2.69 -2.96 2.05
C THR A 257 -2.67 -2.37 0.65
N VAL A 258 -2.45 -1.07 0.56
CA VAL A 258 -2.22 -0.37 -0.71
C VAL A 258 -1.08 -1.05 -1.46
N GLY A 259 -1.31 -1.35 -2.74
CA GLY A 259 -0.24 -1.85 -3.61
C GLY A 259 0.81 -0.77 -3.88
N PHE A 260 2.07 -1.15 -3.91
CA PHE A 260 3.15 -0.24 -4.25
C PHE A 260 3.37 -0.19 -5.76
N VAL A 261 3.84 0.95 -6.26
CA VAL A 261 4.26 1.17 -7.64
C VAL A 261 5.63 1.81 -7.66
N SER A 262 6.31 1.71 -8.79
CA SER A 262 7.56 2.42 -8.99
C SER A 262 7.35 3.95 -8.98
N LYS A 263 8.39 4.70 -8.68
CA LYS A 263 8.37 6.18 -8.66
C LYS A 263 7.20 6.76 -7.83
N LEU A 264 6.82 6.10 -6.72
CA LEU A 264 5.81 6.65 -5.81
C LEU A 264 6.38 7.89 -5.12
N PRO A 265 5.78 9.08 -5.27
CA PRO A 265 6.30 10.30 -4.66
C PRO A 265 6.32 10.21 -3.13
N THR A 266 7.41 10.66 -2.50
CA THR A 266 7.60 10.63 -1.04
C THR A 266 6.44 11.32 -0.29
N LYS A 267 5.89 12.40 -0.86
CA LYS A 267 4.71 13.09 -0.29
C LYS A 267 3.47 12.20 -0.23
N LEU A 268 3.28 11.31 -1.22
CA LEU A 268 2.19 10.34 -1.19
C LEU A 268 2.43 9.29 -0.11
N ILE A 269 3.65 8.81 0.05
CA ILE A 269 4.02 7.88 1.14
C ILE A 269 3.72 8.53 2.50
N GLU A 270 4.04 9.81 2.68
CA GLU A 270 3.74 10.57 3.90
C GLU A 270 2.23 10.71 4.14
N ALA A 271 1.45 11.05 3.12
CA ALA A 271 0.00 11.17 3.21
C ALA A 271 -0.67 9.85 3.62
N PHE A 272 -0.20 8.71 3.09
CA PHE A 272 -0.70 7.37 3.40
C PHE A 272 0.04 6.67 4.55
N LYS A 273 0.99 7.35 5.19
CA LYS A 273 1.77 6.80 6.30
C LYS A 273 0.90 6.22 7.41
N SER A 274 -0.22 6.86 7.72
CA SER A 274 -1.14 6.38 8.76
C SER A 274 -1.83 5.06 8.37
N THR A 275 -2.14 4.87 7.10
CA THR A 275 -2.67 3.62 6.55
C THR A 275 -1.60 2.52 6.54
N LEU A 276 -0.39 2.87 6.15
CA LEU A 276 0.76 1.97 6.14
C LEU A 276 1.27 1.65 7.56
N GLU A 277 1.01 2.53 8.54
CA GLU A 277 1.35 2.27 9.94
C GLU A 277 0.68 1.02 10.52
N GLU A 278 -0.43 0.54 9.97
CA GLU A 278 -1.05 -0.72 10.39
C GLU A 278 -0.10 -1.91 10.21
N ILE A 279 0.76 -1.89 9.17
CA ILE A 279 1.76 -2.92 8.94
C ILE A 279 2.74 -3.03 10.12
N LYS A 280 3.04 -1.91 10.81
CA LYS A 280 3.94 -1.91 11.99
C LYS A 280 3.42 -2.75 13.15
N TYR A 281 2.12 -2.95 13.20
CA TYR A 281 1.48 -3.63 14.32
C TYR A 281 1.08 -5.07 14.01
N SER A 282 1.28 -5.49 12.76
CA SER A 282 1.07 -6.90 12.40
C SER A 282 2.15 -7.78 13.03
N ASP A 283 1.78 -9.00 13.39
CA ASP A 283 2.69 -10.02 13.93
C ASP A 283 3.54 -10.66 12.83
N LEU A 284 3.00 -10.69 11.60
CA LEU A 284 3.67 -11.23 10.42
C LEU A 284 3.36 -10.36 9.21
N ILE A 285 4.38 -10.10 8.40
CA ILE A 285 4.25 -9.48 7.09
C ILE A 285 4.36 -10.57 6.01
N VAL A 286 3.38 -10.64 5.13
CA VAL A 286 3.39 -11.51 3.95
C VAL A 286 3.69 -10.64 2.74
N HIS A 287 4.92 -10.71 2.24
CA HIS A 287 5.36 -9.97 1.07
C HIS A 287 5.02 -10.77 -0.20
N VAL A 288 4.01 -10.31 -0.93
CA VAL A 288 3.51 -10.96 -2.15
C VAL A 288 4.18 -10.37 -3.37
N ILE A 289 4.77 -11.23 -4.20
CA ILE A 289 5.49 -10.87 -5.42
C ILE A 289 4.90 -11.68 -6.58
N ASP A 290 4.70 -11.06 -7.72
CA ASP A 290 4.31 -11.76 -8.95
C ASP A 290 5.50 -12.50 -9.52
N ALA A 291 5.51 -13.83 -9.43
CA ALA A 291 6.60 -14.67 -9.90
C ALA A 291 6.82 -14.60 -11.43
N SER A 292 5.80 -14.21 -12.18
CA SER A 292 5.86 -14.09 -13.64
C SER A 292 6.36 -12.73 -14.13
N SER A 293 6.60 -11.78 -13.22
CA SER A 293 7.09 -10.45 -13.58
C SER A 293 8.55 -10.50 -14.01
N LYS A 294 8.90 -9.78 -15.07
CA LYS A 294 10.29 -9.57 -15.49
C LYS A 294 11.07 -8.67 -14.53
N ASP A 295 10.35 -7.84 -13.77
CA ASP A 295 10.88 -6.79 -12.89
C ASP A 295 10.77 -7.18 -11.40
N LEU A 296 10.95 -8.49 -11.10
CA LEU A 296 10.85 -9.06 -9.75
C LEU A 296 11.75 -8.33 -8.73
N GLU A 297 12.98 -8.03 -9.12
CA GLU A 297 13.97 -7.36 -8.26
C GLU A 297 13.49 -5.96 -7.89
N ILE A 298 12.99 -5.23 -8.87
CA ILE A 298 12.46 -3.88 -8.68
C ILE A 298 11.24 -3.88 -7.77
N ALA A 299 10.30 -4.81 -8.00
CA ALA A 299 9.11 -4.95 -7.17
C ALA A 299 9.46 -5.32 -5.72
N TYR A 300 10.46 -6.18 -5.52
CA TYR A 300 10.98 -6.55 -4.21
C TYR A 300 11.62 -5.35 -3.51
N ASP A 301 12.59 -4.69 -4.17
CA ASP A 301 13.34 -3.58 -3.60
C ASP A 301 12.44 -2.37 -3.31
N THR A 302 11.52 -2.03 -4.22
CA THR A 302 10.53 -0.97 -3.98
C THR A 302 9.72 -1.24 -2.71
N THR A 303 9.21 -2.46 -2.54
CA THR A 303 8.46 -2.84 -1.35
C THR A 303 9.32 -2.74 -0.09
N MET A 304 10.54 -3.28 -0.13
CA MET A 304 11.44 -3.28 1.03
C MET A 304 11.88 -1.87 1.42
N ASN A 305 12.16 -1.00 0.45
CA ASN A 305 12.52 0.40 0.69
C ASN A 305 11.35 1.16 1.38
N ILE A 306 10.12 0.98 0.89
CA ILE A 306 8.94 1.60 1.52
C ILE A 306 8.74 1.07 2.95
N LEU A 307 8.88 -0.24 3.20
CA LEU A 307 8.81 -0.81 4.54
C LEU A 307 9.87 -0.19 5.47
N GLN A 308 11.08 0.04 4.96
CA GLN A 308 12.15 0.70 5.71
C GLN A 308 11.84 2.18 5.99
N GLU A 309 11.33 2.94 5.01
CA GLU A 309 10.92 4.35 5.16
C GLU A 309 9.83 4.53 6.21
N ILE A 310 8.87 3.62 6.29
CA ILE A 310 7.86 3.63 7.35
C ILE A 310 8.37 3.10 8.70
N GLY A 311 9.66 2.73 8.79
CA GLY A 311 10.34 2.35 10.03
C GLY A 311 10.12 0.90 10.47
N ILE A 312 9.85 -0.02 9.53
CA ILE A 312 9.79 -1.46 9.79
C ILE A 312 11.18 -2.06 9.59
N LYS A 313 11.86 -2.46 10.70
CA LYS A 313 13.23 -3.01 10.67
C LYS A 313 13.31 -4.47 11.11
N ASP A 314 12.54 -4.87 12.12
CA ASP A 314 12.70 -6.16 12.81
C ASP A 314 11.45 -7.05 12.77
N LYS A 315 10.59 -6.84 11.77
CA LYS A 315 9.39 -7.66 11.58
C LYS A 315 9.70 -8.95 10.83
N LYS A 316 9.02 -10.01 11.23
CA LYS A 316 9.08 -11.28 10.51
C LYS A 316 8.39 -11.13 9.17
N ILE A 317 9.07 -11.49 8.09
CA ILE A 317 8.58 -11.40 6.71
C ILE A 317 8.56 -12.79 6.12
N LEU A 318 7.41 -13.19 5.57
CA LEU A 318 7.24 -14.35 4.72
C LEU A 318 7.13 -13.88 3.26
N THR A 319 8.07 -14.27 2.42
CA THR A 319 8.05 -13.91 0.99
C THR A 319 7.27 -14.95 0.20
N VAL A 320 6.25 -14.48 -0.50
CA VAL A 320 5.32 -15.31 -1.27
C VAL A 320 5.42 -14.96 -2.75
N PHE A 321 5.97 -15.86 -3.55
CA PHE A 321 5.96 -15.78 -5.00
C PHE A 321 4.64 -16.33 -5.52
N ASN A 322 3.73 -15.42 -5.85
CA ASN A 322 2.41 -15.73 -6.39
C ASN A 322 2.44 -15.87 -7.91
N LYS A 323 1.37 -16.38 -8.51
CA LYS A 323 1.22 -16.67 -9.94
C LYS A 323 2.28 -17.67 -10.45
N SER A 324 2.67 -18.62 -9.60
CA SER A 324 3.65 -19.66 -9.93
C SER A 324 3.18 -20.59 -11.06
N ASP A 325 1.87 -20.61 -11.35
CA ASP A 325 1.27 -21.29 -12.50
C ASP A 325 1.72 -20.72 -13.86
N LYS A 326 2.31 -19.52 -13.88
CA LYS A 326 2.78 -18.86 -15.10
C LYS A 326 4.28 -19.04 -15.36
N ILE A 327 5.00 -19.72 -14.49
CA ILE A 327 6.44 -19.94 -14.61
C ILE A 327 6.79 -21.42 -14.49
N ASP A 328 7.87 -21.83 -15.13
CA ASP A 328 8.46 -23.16 -14.89
C ASP A 328 9.48 -23.06 -13.74
N LEU A 329 9.09 -23.58 -12.58
CA LEU A 329 9.92 -23.55 -11.36
C LEU A 329 11.24 -24.31 -11.49
N ASN A 330 11.34 -25.24 -12.45
CA ASN A 330 12.56 -26.04 -12.66
C ASN A 330 13.60 -25.29 -13.51
N SER A 331 13.14 -24.41 -14.39
CA SER A 331 14.00 -23.65 -15.31
C SER A 331 14.22 -22.21 -14.88
N THR A 332 13.37 -21.67 -13.99
CA THR A 332 13.41 -20.24 -13.59
C THR A 332 14.22 -20.05 -12.32
N THR A 333 15.41 -19.49 -12.44
CA THR A 333 16.18 -19.01 -11.28
C THR A 333 15.74 -17.60 -10.94
N ILE A 334 15.16 -17.41 -9.75
CA ILE A 334 14.82 -16.07 -9.26
C ILE A 334 16.08 -15.46 -8.65
N PRO A 335 16.63 -14.37 -9.22
CA PRO A 335 17.94 -13.81 -8.86
C PRO A 335 17.92 -13.01 -7.54
N LEU A 336 16.98 -13.25 -6.64
CA LEU A 336 16.82 -12.50 -5.40
C LEU A 336 17.52 -13.17 -4.23
N LYS A 337 18.40 -12.43 -3.56
CA LYS A 337 19.03 -12.82 -2.28
C LYS A 337 18.07 -12.54 -1.12
N ILE A 338 17.07 -13.41 -0.93
CA ILE A 338 16.06 -13.28 0.12
C ILE A 338 16.51 -14.04 1.35
N LYS A 339 16.62 -13.36 2.50
CA LYS A 339 16.97 -13.94 3.79
C LYS A 339 15.77 -14.57 4.51
N SER A 340 14.55 -14.11 4.21
CA SER A 340 13.30 -14.62 4.79
C SER A 340 12.89 -15.96 4.19
N GLN A 341 11.99 -16.67 4.89
CA GLN A 341 11.35 -17.85 4.33
C GLN A 341 10.60 -17.47 3.05
N LYS A 342 10.73 -18.31 2.01
CA LYS A 342 10.08 -18.10 0.72
C LYS A 342 9.23 -19.29 0.34
N ILE A 343 8.06 -19.03 -0.25
CA ILE A 343 7.17 -20.04 -0.81
C ILE A 343 6.68 -19.62 -2.19
N TYR A 344 6.35 -20.59 -3.01
CA TYR A 344 5.76 -20.40 -4.34
C TYR A 344 4.33 -20.92 -4.31
N ILE A 345 3.39 -20.11 -4.77
CA ILE A 345 1.97 -20.42 -4.81
C ILE A 345 1.31 -19.86 -6.08
N SER A 346 0.18 -20.47 -6.45
CA SER A 346 -0.83 -19.81 -7.28
C SER A 346 -2.07 -19.53 -6.43
N ALA A 347 -2.41 -18.27 -6.24
CA ALA A 347 -3.60 -17.89 -5.46
C ALA A 347 -4.91 -18.40 -6.07
N LYS A 348 -4.89 -18.97 -7.29
CA LYS A 348 -6.02 -19.62 -7.95
C LYS A 348 -6.17 -21.09 -7.57
N ASN A 349 -5.14 -21.69 -6.96
CA ASN A 349 -5.04 -23.11 -6.67
C ASN A 349 -5.25 -23.39 -5.16
N ASP A 350 -6.20 -24.25 -4.79
CA ASP A 350 -6.53 -24.56 -3.40
C ASP A 350 -5.40 -25.23 -2.61
N PRO A 351 -4.66 -26.24 -3.14
CA PRO A 351 -3.51 -26.80 -2.46
C PRO A 351 -2.46 -25.76 -2.07
N ASP A 352 -2.23 -24.75 -2.92
CA ASP A 352 -1.27 -23.70 -2.66
C ASP A 352 -1.75 -22.75 -1.55
N MET A 353 -3.05 -22.53 -1.43
CA MET A 353 -3.63 -21.75 -0.32
C MET A 353 -3.42 -22.46 1.02
N ASN A 354 -3.56 -23.78 1.08
CA ASN A 354 -3.25 -24.57 2.28
C ASN A 354 -1.76 -24.48 2.66
N LYS A 355 -0.87 -24.50 1.66
CA LYS A 355 0.58 -24.29 1.84
C LYS A 355 0.86 -22.90 2.43
N LEU A 356 0.18 -21.86 1.94
CA LEU A 356 0.30 -20.51 2.46
C LEU A 356 -0.18 -20.44 3.92
N LEU A 357 -1.37 -20.98 4.24
CA LEU A 357 -1.90 -21.00 5.61
C LEU A 357 -0.98 -21.73 6.57
N LYS A 358 -0.40 -22.86 6.18
CA LYS A 358 0.59 -23.58 6.97
C LYS A 358 1.85 -22.72 7.23
N SER A 359 2.37 -22.07 6.19
CA SER A 359 3.54 -21.20 6.32
C SER A 359 3.25 -19.95 7.18
N ILE A 360 2.05 -19.39 7.11
CA ILE A 360 1.61 -18.31 8.01
C ILE A 360 1.61 -18.83 9.45
N GLU A 361 1.02 -20.01 9.71
CA GLU A 361 0.95 -20.58 11.06
C GLU A 361 2.32 -20.80 11.68
N GLU A 362 3.28 -21.32 10.92
CA GLU A 362 4.68 -21.55 11.35
C GLU A 362 5.41 -20.24 11.69
N ASN A 363 4.98 -19.12 11.11
CA ASN A 363 5.61 -17.82 11.28
C ASN A 363 4.92 -16.89 12.27
N LEU A 364 3.69 -17.19 12.68
CA LEU A 364 2.99 -16.45 13.71
C LEU A 364 3.56 -16.73 15.11
N PRO A 365 3.41 -15.76 16.05
CA PRO A 365 3.77 -15.99 17.43
C PRO A 365 3.08 -17.22 18.02
N GLU A 366 3.76 -17.97 18.87
CA GLU A 366 3.15 -19.10 19.56
C GLU A 366 1.93 -18.64 20.34
N GLN A 367 0.88 -19.45 20.31
CA GLN A 367 -0.33 -19.20 21.08
C GLN A 367 -0.09 -19.67 22.52
N TYR A 368 -0.09 -18.73 23.45
CA TYR A 368 -0.10 -19.04 24.88
C TYR A 368 -1.54 -19.09 25.38
N ILE A 369 -1.89 -20.21 26.01
CA ILE A 369 -3.19 -20.44 26.63
C ILE A 369 -3.02 -20.24 28.12
N TYR A 370 -3.70 -19.23 28.69
CA TYR A 370 -3.78 -19.08 30.12
C TYR A 370 -4.71 -20.15 30.68
N THR A 371 -4.23 -20.93 31.62
CA THR A 371 -4.99 -22.07 32.18
C THR A 371 -4.63 -22.29 33.64
N LYS A 372 -5.56 -22.93 34.35
CA LYS A 372 -5.35 -23.48 35.69
C LYS A 372 -5.06 -24.95 35.55
N LEU A 373 -3.99 -25.39 36.19
CA LEU A 373 -3.65 -26.82 36.28
C LEU A 373 -3.79 -27.28 37.70
N ASN A 374 -4.43 -28.43 37.88
CA ASN A 374 -4.66 -29.10 39.16
C ASN A 374 -3.83 -30.36 39.17
N PHE A 375 -2.81 -30.40 40.04
CA PHE A 375 -1.94 -31.55 40.22
C PHE A 375 -2.30 -32.31 41.50
N PRO A 376 -2.58 -33.61 41.38
CA PRO A 376 -2.75 -34.47 42.57
C PRO A 376 -1.42 -34.48 43.38
N TYR A 377 -1.47 -34.64 44.66
CA TYR A 377 -0.28 -34.68 45.54
C TYR A 377 0.68 -35.82 45.20
N ASP A 378 0.18 -36.87 44.54
CA ASP A 378 0.99 -38.04 44.15
C ASP A 378 1.72 -37.85 42.79
N ASP A 379 1.45 -36.74 42.02
CA ASP A 379 2.02 -36.49 40.70
C ASP A 379 2.61 -35.06 40.61
N THR A 380 3.63 -34.82 41.42
CA THR A 380 4.23 -33.48 41.61
C THR A 380 5.50 -33.21 40.80
N ASP A 381 6.08 -34.22 40.14
CA ASP A 381 7.36 -34.08 39.41
C ASP A 381 7.32 -33.03 38.32
N ILE A 382 6.18 -32.96 37.58
CA ILE A 382 5.98 -31.98 36.52
C ILE A 382 5.66 -30.62 37.14
N LEU A 383 4.89 -30.59 38.21
CA LEU A 383 4.53 -29.37 38.94
C LEU A 383 5.75 -28.59 39.39
N TYR A 384 6.72 -29.24 40.08
CA TYR A 384 7.89 -28.54 40.57
C TYR A 384 8.78 -27.98 39.44
N LYS A 385 8.90 -28.69 38.32
CA LYS A 385 9.58 -28.19 37.13
C LYS A 385 8.90 -26.95 36.50
N LEU A 386 7.56 -26.90 36.55
CA LEU A 386 6.82 -25.74 36.09
C LEU A 386 6.94 -24.57 37.06
N ILE A 387 6.88 -24.81 38.35
CA ILE A 387 7.08 -23.79 39.40
C ILE A 387 8.44 -23.14 39.25
N GLU A 388 9.49 -23.92 39.14
CA GLU A 388 10.88 -23.42 39.00
C GLU A 388 11.06 -22.64 37.69
N ARG A 389 10.53 -23.17 36.57
CA ARG A 389 10.71 -22.56 35.26
C ARG A 389 9.93 -21.24 35.07
N PHE A 390 8.77 -21.12 35.67
CA PHE A 390 7.87 -19.97 35.47
C PHE A 390 7.74 -19.10 36.73
N ASP A 391 8.50 -19.37 37.79
CA ASP A 391 8.47 -18.67 39.09
C ASP A 391 7.04 -18.53 39.64
N LEU A 392 6.32 -19.65 39.71
CA LEU A 392 4.89 -19.68 40.04
C LEU A 392 4.67 -19.79 41.55
N LYS A 393 3.55 -19.22 42.02
CA LYS A 393 3.09 -19.42 43.41
C LYS A 393 1.98 -20.47 43.43
N PRO A 394 2.24 -21.68 43.92
CA PRO A 394 1.19 -22.72 43.98
C PRO A 394 0.18 -22.41 45.06
N ILE A 395 -1.08 -22.78 44.77
CA ILE A 395 -2.21 -22.70 45.69
C ILE A 395 -2.52 -24.14 46.17
N TYR A 396 -2.34 -24.42 47.45
CA TYR A 396 -2.63 -25.73 48.02
C TYR A 396 -4.09 -25.84 48.36
N LYS A 397 -4.77 -26.83 47.83
CA LYS A 397 -6.17 -27.21 48.07
C LYS A 397 -6.21 -28.55 48.80
N GLU A 398 -7.38 -28.97 49.32
CA GLU A 398 -7.50 -30.22 50.07
C GLU A 398 -7.03 -31.46 49.31
N ASN A 399 -7.29 -31.58 48.00
CA ASN A 399 -7.02 -32.77 47.20
C ASN A 399 -6.02 -32.54 46.04
N PHE A 400 -5.58 -31.32 45.79
CA PHE A 400 -4.67 -30.99 44.67
C PHE A 400 -3.94 -29.67 44.90
N ILE A 401 -2.90 -29.49 44.14
CA ILE A 401 -2.14 -28.24 44.10
C ILE A 401 -2.50 -27.51 42.76
N GLU A 402 -3.07 -26.30 42.87
CA GLU A 402 -3.44 -25.47 41.72
C GLU A 402 -2.33 -24.50 41.36
N ILE A 403 -1.99 -24.43 40.09
CA ILE A 403 -1.15 -23.38 39.53
C ILE A 403 -1.83 -22.71 38.34
N GLU A 404 -1.59 -21.40 38.19
CA GLU A 404 -2.08 -20.61 37.06
C GLU A 404 -0.90 -20.16 36.23
N LEU A 405 -0.93 -20.44 34.92
CA LEU A 405 0.14 -20.06 34.01
C LEU A 405 -0.33 -19.97 32.56
N SER A 406 0.50 -19.32 31.75
CA SER A 406 0.31 -19.29 30.30
C SER A 406 1.21 -20.32 29.65
N LEU A 407 0.64 -21.30 28.97
CA LEU A 407 1.35 -22.37 28.27
C LEU A 407 1.29 -22.19 26.75
N SER A 408 2.34 -22.56 26.03
CA SER A 408 2.25 -22.74 24.59
C SER A 408 1.24 -23.85 24.27
N LYS A 409 0.57 -23.79 23.10
CA LYS A 409 -0.41 -24.80 22.69
C LYS A 409 0.18 -26.22 22.75
N LYS A 410 1.47 -26.38 22.44
CA LYS A 410 2.18 -27.65 22.51
C LYS A 410 2.31 -28.15 23.96
N GLU A 411 2.64 -27.29 24.90
CA GLU A 411 2.72 -27.60 26.33
C GLU A 411 1.34 -27.82 26.93
N TYR A 412 0.35 -26.98 26.57
CA TYR A 412 -1.04 -27.18 26.99
C TYR A 412 -1.58 -28.56 26.61
N ASN A 413 -1.33 -28.99 25.34
CA ASN A 413 -1.76 -30.32 24.91
C ASN A 413 -1.08 -31.47 25.67
N LYS A 414 0.19 -31.28 26.10
CA LYS A 414 0.90 -32.28 26.93
C LYS A 414 0.36 -32.33 28.36
N LEU A 415 -0.09 -31.21 28.86
CA LEU A 415 -0.58 -31.04 30.23
C LEU A 415 -2.10 -31.08 30.33
N LYS A 416 -2.80 -31.43 29.25
CA LYS A 416 -4.26 -31.41 29.18
C LYS A 416 -4.95 -32.22 30.28
N ARG A 417 -4.31 -33.28 30.76
CA ARG A 417 -4.84 -34.13 31.84
C ARG A 417 -4.95 -33.41 33.21
N TYR A 418 -4.18 -32.32 33.38
CA TYR A 418 -4.18 -31.52 34.61
C TYR A 418 -5.04 -30.26 34.49
N VAL A 419 -5.60 -29.96 33.32
CA VAL A 419 -6.43 -28.77 33.12
C VAL A 419 -7.68 -28.87 33.98
N ALA A 420 -7.90 -27.87 34.83
CA ALA A 420 -9.10 -27.79 35.63
C ALA A 420 -10.33 -27.75 34.73
N ASN A 421 -11.23 -28.69 34.86
CA ASN A 421 -12.55 -28.60 34.22
C ASN A 421 -13.30 -27.42 34.86
N VAL A 422 -13.64 -26.43 34.06
CA VAL A 422 -14.44 -25.28 34.46
C VAL A 422 -15.89 -25.71 34.56
#